data_92a5c95d997daaa10a0c8be03214941a
#
_entry.id   92a5c95d997daaa10a0c8be03214941a
#
_cell.length_a   1.000
_cell.length_b   1.000
_cell.length_c   1.000
_cell.angle_alpha   90.00
_cell.angle_beta   90.00
_cell.angle_gamma   90.00
#
_symmetry.space_group_name_H-M   'P 1'
#
loop_
_entity.id
_entity.type
_entity.pdbx_description
1 polymer ?
#
loop_
_entity_poly.entity_id
_entity_poly.type
_entity_poly.pdbx_seq_one_letter_code
_entity_poly.pdbx_strand_id
1 'polypeptide(L)'
;MLKNLKNFIIIFFITLFFSSNSLSNDIKDFEIAGISLGQSLLEYVDENKISSLKSESQYPNDKYIRYTVTKILSIEDYDVMNVLIKKNDPNYIIASISAGVAYNELEECLSLKKEIQNDIESIFDAN
;
A
#
# COMPACT_ATOMS: atom_id res chain seq x y z
N MET A 1 -3.80 55.95 -0.42
CA MET A 1 -3.97 54.85 0.55
C MET A 1 -4.67 53.62 -0.04
N LEU A 2 -5.76 53.76 -0.77
CA LEU A 2 -6.50 52.59 -1.33
C LEU A 2 -5.74 51.78 -2.40
N LYS A 3 -4.82 52.38 -3.16
CA LYS A 3 -4.07 51.69 -4.22
C LYS A 3 -3.09 50.66 -3.66
N ASN A 4 -2.50 50.94 -2.51
CA ASN A 4 -1.56 50.00 -1.85
C ASN A 4 -2.30 48.84 -1.14
N LEU A 5 -3.52 49.08 -0.66
CA LEU A 5 -4.36 48.07 -0.04
C LEU A 5 -4.80 47.00 -1.06
N LYS A 6 -5.12 47.43 -2.29
CA LYS A 6 -5.52 46.53 -3.38
C LYS A 6 -4.37 45.60 -3.80
N ASN A 7 -3.15 46.11 -3.90
CA ASN A 7 -1.96 45.32 -4.18
C ASN A 7 -1.61 44.36 -3.03
N PHE A 8 -1.82 44.75 -1.80
CA PHE A 8 -1.59 43.90 -0.63
C PHE A 8 -2.58 42.73 -0.57
N ILE A 9 -3.84 42.96 -0.92
CA ILE A 9 -4.87 41.90 -0.99
C ILE A 9 -4.55 40.90 -2.13
N ILE A 10 -4.09 41.39 -3.28
CA ILE A 10 -3.72 40.51 -4.40
C ILE A 10 -2.52 39.62 -4.04
N ILE A 11 -1.50 40.17 -3.40
CA ILE A 11 -0.33 39.41 -2.94
C ILE A 11 -0.75 38.37 -1.89
N PHE A 12 -1.61 38.73 -0.95
CA PHE A 12 -2.12 37.82 0.07
C PHE A 12 -2.95 36.67 -0.53
N PHE A 13 -3.76 36.93 -1.54
CA PHE A 13 -4.49 35.89 -2.25
C PHE A 13 -3.55 34.96 -3.06
N ILE A 14 -2.52 35.50 -3.70
CA ILE A 14 -1.54 34.70 -4.44
C ILE A 14 -0.78 33.77 -3.48
N THR A 15 -0.39 34.22 -2.30
CA THR A 15 0.31 33.37 -1.31
C THR A 15 -0.57 32.27 -0.73
N LEU A 16 -1.89 32.45 -0.68
CA LEU A 16 -2.84 31.41 -0.26
C LEU A 16 -3.01 30.28 -1.29
N PHE A 17 -2.77 30.56 -2.58
CA PHE A 17 -2.83 29.55 -3.62
C PHE A 17 -1.52 28.75 -3.78
N PHE A 18 -0.42 29.22 -3.19
CA PHE A 18 0.84 28.48 -3.10
C PHE A 18 0.97 27.69 -1.78
N SER A 19 -0.15 27.29 -1.16
CA SER A 19 -0.12 26.21 -0.19
C SER A 19 0.38 24.98 -0.95
N SER A 20 1.68 24.77 -0.92
CA SER A 20 2.33 23.57 -1.42
C SER A 20 1.53 22.39 -0.90
N ASN A 21 0.95 21.62 -1.82
CA ASN A 21 0.63 20.24 -1.51
C ASN A 21 1.93 19.67 -0.96
N SER A 22 2.02 19.52 0.34
CA SER A 22 3.00 18.64 0.96
C SER A 22 2.77 17.32 0.24
N LEU A 23 3.68 16.95 -0.63
CA LEU A 23 3.83 15.58 -1.09
C LEU A 23 4.19 14.78 0.17
N SER A 24 3.17 14.48 0.96
CA SER A 24 3.19 13.28 1.76
C SER A 24 3.40 12.19 0.73
N ASN A 25 4.57 11.54 0.73
CA ASN A 25 4.75 10.28 0.05
C ASN A 25 3.62 9.40 0.55
N ASP A 26 2.56 9.32 -0.25
CA ASP A 26 1.33 8.69 0.19
C ASP A 26 1.67 7.20 0.28
N ILE A 27 1.35 6.59 1.39
CA ILE A 27 1.51 5.14 1.59
C ILE A 27 0.84 4.32 0.47
N LYS A 28 0.01 4.97 -0.33
CA LYS A 28 -0.60 4.43 -1.56
C LYS A 28 0.41 4.15 -2.68
N ASP A 29 1.59 4.80 -2.65
CA ASP A 29 2.66 4.55 -3.61
C ASP A 29 3.45 3.28 -3.25
N PHE A 30 3.20 2.71 -2.06
CA PHE A 30 3.82 1.46 -1.65
C PHE A 30 3.11 0.29 -2.31
N GLU A 31 3.85 -0.46 -3.12
CA GLU A 31 3.37 -1.66 -3.80
C GLU A 31 4.28 -2.87 -3.56
N ILE A 32 3.69 -4.05 -3.57
CA ILE A 32 4.40 -5.32 -3.58
C ILE A 32 3.89 -6.12 -4.78
N ALA A 33 4.79 -6.46 -5.71
CA ALA A 33 4.46 -7.19 -6.95
C ALA A 33 3.30 -6.54 -7.74
N GLY A 34 3.28 -5.21 -7.82
CA GLY A 34 2.26 -4.45 -8.54
C GLY A 34 0.92 -4.29 -7.82
N ILE A 35 0.82 -4.74 -6.56
CA ILE A 35 -0.39 -4.57 -5.74
C ILE A 35 -0.14 -3.48 -4.70
N SER A 36 -1.02 -2.47 -4.66
CA SER A 36 -0.91 -1.33 -3.74
C SER A 36 -1.97 -1.34 -2.66
N LEU A 37 -1.65 -0.70 -1.53
CA LEU A 37 -2.61 -0.44 -0.48
C LEU A 37 -3.70 0.53 -0.95
N GLY A 38 -4.93 0.28 -0.53
CA GLY A 38 -6.08 1.13 -0.88
C GLY A 38 -6.68 0.85 -2.26
N GLN A 39 -6.06 0.04 -3.10
CA GLN A 39 -6.64 -0.44 -4.35
C GLN A 39 -7.67 -1.55 -4.10
N SER A 40 -8.53 -1.78 -5.08
CA SER A 40 -9.50 -2.87 -5.03
C SER A 40 -8.86 -4.18 -5.51
N LEU A 41 -9.09 -5.28 -4.80
CA LEU A 41 -8.68 -6.60 -5.28
C LEU A 41 -9.38 -6.97 -6.61
N LEU A 42 -10.52 -6.35 -6.92
CA LEU A 42 -11.24 -6.53 -8.18
C LEU A 42 -10.47 -6.00 -9.42
N GLU A 43 -9.46 -5.15 -9.22
CA GLU A 43 -8.58 -4.69 -10.31
C GLU A 43 -7.65 -5.82 -10.80
N TYR A 44 -7.42 -6.82 -9.96
CA TYR A 44 -6.47 -7.92 -10.20
C TYR A 44 -7.14 -9.27 -10.42
N VAL A 45 -8.33 -9.46 -9.85
CA VAL A 45 -9.01 -10.77 -9.80
C VAL A 45 -10.50 -10.60 -10.07
N ASP A 46 -11.06 -11.46 -10.93
CA ASP A 46 -12.51 -11.52 -11.14
C ASP A 46 -13.25 -11.84 -9.84
N GLU A 47 -14.36 -11.19 -9.59
CA GLU A 47 -15.15 -11.33 -8.36
C GLU A 47 -15.55 -12.79 -8.07
N ASN A 48 -15.89 -13.55 -9.10
CA ASN A 48 -16.28 -14.97 -9.00
C ASN A 48 -15.15 -15.86 -8.47
N LYS A 49 -13.90 -15.42 -8.57
CA LYS A 49 -12.72 -16.15 -8.08
C LYS A 49 -12.33 -15.76 -6.66
N ILE A 50 -12.74 -14.59 -6.18
CA ILE A 50 -12.31 -14.05 -4.88
C ILE A 50 -12.66 -15.02 -3.74
N SER A 51 -13.82 -15.65 -3.77
CA SER A 51 -14.23 -16.59 -2.72
C SER A 51 -13.27 -17.78 -2.57
N SER A 52 -12.64 -18.22 -3.67
CA SER A 52 -11.67 -19.32 -3.65
C SER A 52 -10.31 -18.93 -3.07
N LEU A 53 -10.02 -17.64 -2.96
CA LEU A 53 -8.78 -17.11 -2.39
C LEU A 53 -8.84 -16.96 -0.88
N LYS A 54 -10.01 -17.05 -0.31
CA LYS A 54 -10.20 -16.85 1.13
C LYS A 54 -9.41 -17.89 1.91
N SER A 55 -8.52 -17.41 2.76
CA SER A 55 -7.78 -18.26 3.69
C SER A 55 -8.61 -18.52 4.94
N GLU A 56 -8.49 -19.71 5.51
CA GLU A 56 -9.09 -20.06 6.81
C GLU A 56 -8.46 -19.34 8.00
N SER A 57 -7.45 -18.52 7.75
CA SER A 57 -6.73 -17.78 8.79
C SER A 57 -7.69 -16.90 9.57
N GLN A 58 -7.78 -17.17 10.85
CA GLN A 58 -8.49 -16.33 11.80
C GLN A 58 -7.68 -15.07 12.09
N TYR A 59 -8.25 -13.92 11.72
CA TYR A 59 -7.73 -12.66 12.20
C TYR A 59 -8.40 -12.32 13.54
N PRO A 60 -7.65 -11.81 14.54
CA PRO A 60 -8.25 -11.40 15.80
C PRO A 60 -9.41 -10.44 15.55
N ASN A 61 -10.54 -10.70 16.17
CA ASN A 61 -11.76 -9.88 16.08
C ASN A 61 -12.61 -10.02 14.81
N ASP A 62 -12.32 -10.98 13.92
CA ASP A 62 -13.12 -11.25 12.72
C ASP A 62 -13.46 -9.99 11.87
N LYS A 63 -12.59 -8.96 11.98
CA LYS A 63 -12.75 -7.67 11.31
C LYS A 63 -12.29 -7.69 9.87
N TYR A 64 -11.25 -8.50 9.59
CA TYR A 64 -10.64 -8.62 8.28
C TYR A 64 -10.66 -10.06 7.80
N ILE A 65 -10.73 -10.22 6.49
CA ILE A 65 -10.60 -11.51 5.82
C ILE A 65 -9.27 -11.52 5.08
N ARG A 66 -8.53 -12.62 5.20
CA ARG A 66 -7.30 -12.85 4.46
C ARG A 66 -7.61 -13.56 3.15
N TYR A 67 -7.02 -13.06 2.08
CA TYR A 67 -7.05 -13.67 0.76
C TYR A 67 -5.62 -13.97 0.32
N THR A 68 -5.35 -15.23 -0.10
CA THR A 68 -4.05 -15.64 -0.62
C THR A 68 -4.05 -15.50 -2.13
N VAL A 69 -3.24 -14.59 -2.66
CA VAL A 69 -3.28 -14.18 -4.07
C VAL A 69 -2.15 -14.73 -4.92
N THR A 70 -1.13 -15.33 -4.34
CA THR A 70 0.10 -15.78 -5.03
C THR A 70 -0.19 -16.59 -6.29
N LYS A 71 -1.03 -17.61 -6.19
CA LYS A 71 -1.27 -18.57 -7.29
C LYS A 71 -2.04 -17.95 -8.46
N ILE A 72 -2.91 -16.98 -8.20
CA ILE A 72 -3.77 -16.38 -9.23
C ILE A 72 -3.05 -15.28 -9.98
N LEU A 73 -2.19 -14.55 -9.28
CA LEU A 73 -1.45 -13.44 -9.88
C LEU A 73 -0.11 -13.88 -10.48
N SER A 74 0.21 -15.20 -10.43
CA SER A 74 1.46 -15.74 -10.95
C SER A 74 2.69 -14.96 -10.47
N ILE A 75 2.70 -14.64 -9.16
CA ILE A 75 3.79 -13.90 -8.54
C ILE A 75 4.94 -14.86 -8.30
N GLU A 76 6.04 -14.67 -9.04
CA GLU A 76 7.20 -15.58 -9.01
C GLU A 76 8.18 -15.25 -7.88
N ASP A 77 8.21 -13.98 -7.46
CA ASP A 77 9.18 -13.50 -6.47
C ASP A 77 8.84 -13.90 -5.02
N TYR A 78 7.64 -14.41 -4.77
CA TYR A 78 7.17 -14.74 -3.43
C TYR A 78 6.48 -16.10 -3.38
N ASP A 79 6.82 -16.91 -2.38
CA ASP A 79 6.15 -18.21 -2.13
C ASP A 79 4.72 -18.03 -1.61
N VAL A 80 4.50 -16.96 -0.86
CA VAL A 80 3.19 -16.61 -0.35
C VAL A 80 2.96 -15.12 -0.39
N MET A 81 1.79 -14.71 -0.88
CA MET A 81 1.33 -13.33 -0.80
C MET A 81 -0.12 -13.31 -0.37
N ASN A 82 -0.39 -12.49 0.64
CA ASN A 82 -1.73 -12.33 1.19
C ASN A 82 -2.12 -10.86 1.22
N VAL A 83 -3.40 -10.62 1.04
CA VAL A 83 -4.03 -9.32 1.28
C VAL A 83 -5.10 -9.44 2.36
N LEU A 84 -5.26 -8.40 3.17
CA LEU A 84 -6.34 -8.28 4.13
C LEU A 84 -7.36 -7.28 3.61
N ILE A 85 -8.62 -7.68 3.63
CA ILE A 85 -9.75 -6.87 3.24
C ILE A 85 -10.74 -6.83 4.40
N LYS A 86 -11.32 -5.67 4.66
CA LYS A 86 -12.33 -5.52 5.71
C LYS A 86 -13.53 -6.41 5.41
N LYS A 87 -14.01 -7.12 6.40
CA LYS A 87 -15.19 -7.99 6.26
C LYS A 87 -16.40 -7.19 5.77
N ASN A 88 -17.10 -7.72 4.79
CA ASN A 88 -18.26 -7.10 4.16
C ASN A 88 -17.96 -5.79 3.41
N ASP A 89 -16.73 -5.56 2.98
CA ASP A 89 -16.42 -4.47 2.07
C ASP A 89 -16.80 -4.88 0.63
N PRO A 90 -17.80 -4.26 0.01
CA PRO A 90 -18.24 -4.62 -1.35
C PRO A 90 -17.25 -4.19 -2.43
N ASN A 91 -16.34 -3.28 -2.10
CA ASN A 91 -15.31 -2.79 -3.03
C ASN A 91 -14.00 -3.57 -2.92
N TYR A 92 -13.89 -4.51 -1.99
CA TYR A 92 -12.70 -5.33 -1.76
C TYR A 92 -11.41 -4.50 -1.62
N ILE A 93 -11.46 -3.38 -0.88
CA ILE A 93 -10.31 -2.49 -0.70
C ILE A 93 -9.23 -3.17 0.15
N ILE A 94 -8.01 -3.20 -0.39
CA ILE A 94 -6.84 -3.80 0.24
C ILE A 94 -6.37 -2.93 1.40
N ALA A 95 -6.52 -3.44 2.61
CA ALA A 95 -6.13 -2.75 3.85
C ALA A 95 -4.72 -3.13 4.32
N SER A 96 -4.20 -4.28 3.89
CA SER A 96 -2.85 -4.75 4.22
C SER A 96 -2.37 -5.71 3.16
N ILE A 97 -1.07 -5.70 2.90
CA ILE A 97 -0.37 -6.63 2.02
C ILE A 97 0.73 -7.29 2.84
N SER A 98 0.91 -8.59 2.67
CA SER A 98 2.06 -9.33 3.20
C SER A 98 2.56 -10.31 2.15
N ALA A 99 3.87 -10.36 1.97
CA ALA A 99 4.55 -11.30 1.11
C ALA A 99 5.65 -12.03 1.88
N GLY A 100 5.95 -13.23 1.50
CA GLY A 100 6.96 -14.05 2.15
C GLY A 100 7.66 -14.98 1.17
N VAL A 101 8.95 -15.19 1.43
CA VAL A 101 9.80 -16.16 0.75
C VAL A 101 10.29 -17.15 1.79
N ALA A 102 10.26 -18.43 1.48
CA ALA A 102 10.78 -19.49 2.34
C ALA A 102 12.24 -19.77 1.97
N TYR A 103 13.10 -19.79 2.98
CA TYR A 103 14.51 -20.16 2.83
C TYR A 103 14.81 -21.40 3.64
N ASN A 104 15.66 -22.28 3.10
CA ASN A 104 16.17 -23.45 3.83
C ASN A 104 17.28 -23.06 4.80
N GLU A 105 18.06 -22.02 4.46
CA GLU A 105 19.19 -21.56 5.24
C GLU A 105 18.86 -20.22 5.91
N LEU A 106 19.12 -20.14 7.20
CA LEU A 106 18.86 -18.93 8.01
C LEU A 106 19.66 -17.71 7.50
N GLU A 107 20.87 -17.92 7.05
CA GLU A 107 21.78 -16.87 6.58
C GLU A 107 21.23 -16.16 5.34
N GLU A 108 20.65 -16.91 4.41
CA GLU A 108 19.99 -16.36 3.22
C GLU A 108 18.79 -15.49 3.61
N CYS A 109 17.95 -15.97 4.52
CA CYS A 109 16.82 -15.22 5.04
C CYS A 109 17.26 -13.91 5.73
N LEU A 110 18.32 -13.95 6.53
CA LEU A 110 18.85 -12.77 7.22
C LEU A 110 19.47 -11.77 6.25
N SER A 111 20.11 -12.22 5.18
CA SER A 111 20.66 -11.38 4.12
C SER A 111 19.56 -10.59 3.43
N LEU A 112 18.50 -11.27 2.96
CA LEU A 112 17.36 -10.61 2.32
C LEU A 112 16.65 -9.63 3.28
N LYS A 113 16.45 -10.03 4.54
CA LYS A 113 15.88 -9.14 5.54
C LYS A 113 16.63 -7.81 5.63
N LYS A 114 17.97 -7.88 5.62
CA LYS A 114 18.81 -6.68 5.70
C LYS A 114 18.71 -5.82 4.45
N GLU A 115 18.63 -6.44 3.27
CA GLU A 115 18.42 -5.75 2.00
C GLU A 115 17.09 -5.00 2.00
N ILE A 116 15.98 -5.68 2.32
CA ILE A 116 14.65 -5.07 2.42
C ILE A 116 14.63 -3.93 3.45
N GLN A 117 15.30 -4.11 4.59
CA GLN A 117 15.39 -3.05 5.60
C GLN A 117 16.08 -1.80 5.05
N ASN A 118 17.22 -1.96 4.36
CA ASN A 118 17.95 -0.86 3.76
C ASN A 118 17.11 -0.13 2.70
N ASP A 119 16.38 -0.88 1.86
CA ASP A 119 15.51 -0.31 0.83
C ASP A 119 14.40 0.54 1.45
N ILE A 120 13.75 0.01 2.49
CA ILE A 120 12.70 0.74 3.22
C ILE A 120 13.28 2.00 3.88
N GLU A 121 14.42 1.91 4.57
CA GLU A 121 15.09 3.06 5.19
C GLU A 121 15.41 4.13 4.14
N SER A 122 15.90 3.75 2.96
CA SER A 122 16.20 4.69 1.88
C SER A 122 15.00 5.49 1.37
N ILE A 123 13.80 4.89 1.42
CA ILE A 123 12.55 5.56 1.03
C ILE A 123 12.15 6.63 2.06
N PHE A 124 12.37 6.35 3.35
CA PHE A 124 11.99 7.27 4.42
C PHE A 124 13.04 8.33 4.73
N ASP A 125 14.33 8.05 4.48
CA ASP A 125 15.43 9.00 4.72
C ASP A 125 15.59 10.01 3.56
N ALA A 126 14.90 9.82 2.45
CA ALA A 126 14.95 10.72 1.28
C ALA A 126 14.09 11.99 1.44
N ASN A 127 13.57 12.31 2.66
CA ASN A 127 12.75 13.49 2.97
C ASN A 127 13.44 14.45 3.92
#